data_8ccba64a90a530b66e5763bcc88c7445
#
_entry.id   8ccba64a90a530b66e5763bcc88c7445
#
_cell.length_a   1.000
_cell.length_b   1.000
_cell.length_c   1.000
_cell.angle_alpha   90.00
_cell.angle_beta   90.00
_cell.angle_gamma   90.00
#
_symmetry.space_group_name_H-M   'P 1'
#
loop_
_entity.id
_entity.type
_entity.pdbx_description
1 polymer ?
#
loop_
_entity_poly.entity_id
_entity_poly.type
_entity_poly.pdbx_seq_one_letter_code
_entity_poly.pdbx_strand_id
1 'polypeptide(L)'
;MAQILVVDDSSTVRNEVGDFLKKNGLTVTLAIDGADGLAKLKADPSVKLIVSDVNMPNMDGLTMAEKIRSDLKNATVNIVMLTTESSPVMKERGKAAGIKGWIVKPFKGDAVLASFKKLVGV
;
A
#
# COMPACT_ATOMS: atom_id res chain seq x y z
N MET A 1 -9.33 3.03 -13.91
CA MET A 1 -9.04 3.73 -12.67
C MET A 1 -9.08 2.76 -11.52
N ALA A 2 -7.99 2.64 -10.78
CA ALA A 2 -7.88 1.68 -9.68
C ALA A 2 -8.28 2.32 -8.35
N GLN A 3 -8.92 1.53 -7.47
CA GLN A 3 -9.22 1.93 -6.10
C GLN A 3 -8.03 1.66 -5.18
N ILE A 4 -7.30 0.58 -5.44
CA ILE A 4 -6.19 0.14 -4.59
C ILE A 4 -4.93 -0.06 -5.43
N LEU A 5 -3.81 0.41 -4.92
CA LEU A 5 -2.47 0.17 -5.47
C LEU A 5 -1.74 -0.78 -4.51
N VAL A 6 -1.33 -1.93 -5.02
CA VAL A 6 -0.57 -2.93 -4.25
C VAL A 6 0.89 -2.86 -4.67
N VAL A 7 1.76 -2.57 -3.72
CA VAL A 7 3.20 -2.38 -3.96
C VAL A 7 3.99 -3.43 -3.18
N ASP A 8 4.65 -4.33 -3.90
CA ASP A 8 5.48 -5.38 -3.29
C ASP A 8 6.44 -5.91 -4.35
N ASP A 9 7.69 -6.16 -3.99
CA ASP A 9 8.68 -6.72 -4.91
C ASP A 9 8.49 -8.22 -5.13
N SER A 10 7.71 -8.89 -4.30
CA SER A 10 7.37 -10.30 -4.48
C SER A 10 6.16 -10.46 -5.40
N SER A 11 6.35 -11.11 -6.55
CA SER A 11 5.24 -11.38 -7.48
C SER A 11 4.18 -12.27 -6.84
N THR A 12 4.59 -13.21 -5.99
CA THR A 12 3.68 -14.09 -5.27
C THR A 12 2.76 -13.28 -4.37
N VAL A 13 3.29 -12.35 -3.58
CA VAL A 13 2.49 -11.51 -2.68
C VAL A 13 1.61 -10.56 -3.48
N ARG A 14 2.16 -9.90 -4.53
CA ARG A 14 1.35 -9.01 -5.37
C ARG A 14 0.13 -9.73 -5.94
N ASN A 15 0.34 -10.92 -6.47
CA ASN A 15 -0.75 -11.70 -7.08
C ASN A 15 -1.74 -12.18 -6.03
N GLU A 16 -1.26 -12.65 -4.89
CA GLU A 16 -2.13 -13.10 -3.79
C GLU A 16 -3.05 -11.97 -3.33
N VAL A 17 -2.49 -10.81 -3.03
CA VAL A 17 -3.26 -9.67 -2.54
C VAL A 17 -4.16 -9.13 -3.65
N GLY A 18 -3.60 -8.94 -4.84
CA GLY A 18 -4.34 -8.40 -5.98
C GLY A 18 -5.52 -9.28 -6.38
N ASP A 19 -5.32 -10.58 -6.49
CA ASP A 19 -6.38 -11.52 -6.88
C ASP A 19 -7.48 -11.57 -5.83
N PHE A 20 -7.11 -11.59 -4.55
CA PHE A 20 -8.10 -11.57 -3.46
C PHE A 20 -8.97 -10.31 -3.53
N LEU A 21 -8.37 -9.15 -3.73
CA LEU A 21 -9.10 -7.87 -3.77
C LEU A 21 -10.01 -7.81 -5.00
N LYS A 22 -9.52 -8.23 -6.17
CA LYS A 22 -10.33 -8.28 -7.39
C LYS A 22 -11.52 -9.22 -7.24
N LYS A 23 -11.30 -10.38 -6.63
CA LYS A 23 -12.34 -11.36 -6.36
C LYS A 23 -13.46 -10.78 -5.47
N ASN A 24 -13.12 -9.81 -4.65
CA ASN A 24 -14.06 -9.14 -3.75
C ASN A 24 -14.59 -7.81 -4.31
N GLY A 25 -14.48 -7.60 -5.62
CA GLY A 25 -15.11 -6.48 -6.30
C GLY A 25 -14.32 -5.19 -6.30
N LEU A 26 -13.04 -5.22 -5.92
CA LEU A 26 -12.20 -4.05 -5.88
C LEU A 26 -11.29 -3.98 -7.12
N THR A 27 -11.02 -2.78 -7.59
CA THR A 27 -10.13 -2.57 -8.74
C THR A 27 -8.71 -2.30 -8.23
N VAL A 28 -7.73 -2.96 -8.86
CA VAL A 28 -6.37 -3.01 -8.33
C VAL A 28 -5.35 -2.71 -9.42
N THR A 29 -4.34 -1.91 -9.09
CA THR A 29 -3.11 -1.75 -9.88
C THR A 29 -1.96 -2.30 -9.05
N LEU A 30 -0.99 -2.93 -9.70
CA LEU A 30 0.17 -3.53 -9.05
C LEU A 30 1.43 -2.74 -9.36
N ALA A 31 2.32 -2.63 -8.37
CA ALA A 31 3.63 -1.99 -8.54
C ALA A 31 4.71 -2.86 -7.90
N ILE A 32 5.92 -2.83 -8.44
CA ILE A 32 7.00 -3.74 -8.05
C ILE A 32 7.91 -3.18 -6.95
N ASP A 33 7.89 -1.87 -6.74
CA ASP A 33 8.70 -1.21 -5.70
C ASP A 33 8.14 0.20 -5.43
N GLY A 34 8.79 0.93 -4.53
CA GLY A 34 8.34 2.27 -4.16
C GLY A 34 8.39 3.28 -5.30
N ALA A 35 9.42 3.20 -6.14
CA ALA A 35 9.54 4.11 -7.29
C ALA A 35 8.42 3.87 -8.31
N ASP A 36 8.13 2.60 -8.59
CA ASP A 36 7.02 2.22 -9.48
C ASP A 36 5.68 2.63 -8.85
N GLY A 37 5.54 2.46 -7.53
CA GLY A 37 4.34 2.89 -6.80
C GLY A 37 4.08 4.38 -6.93
N LEU A 38 5.12 5.20 -6.78
CA LEU A 38 5.00 6.66 -6.98
C LEU A 38 4.56 7.00 -8.40
N ALA A 39 5.18 6.36 -9.39
CA ALA A 39 4.84 6.60 -10.79
C ALA A 39 3.38 6.25 -11.10
N LYS A 40 2.92 5.13 -10.56
CA LYS A 40 1.54 4.67 -10.78
C LYS A 40 0.51 5.54 -10.06
N LEU A 41 0.82 5.99 -8.85
CA LEU A 41 -0.07 6.92 -8.14
C LEU A 41 -0.13 8.27 -8.87
N LYS A 42 0.99 8.75 -9.36
CA LYS A 42 1.05 10.00 -10.12
C LYS A 42 0.21 9.89 -11.40
N ALA A 43 0.26 8.74 -12.07
CA ALA A 43 -0.52 8.50 -13.29
C ALA A 43 -2.02 8.30 -13.01
N ASP A 44 -2.37 7.80 -11.82
CA ASP A 44 -3.75 7.57 -11.42
C ASP A 44 -4.00 8.08 -10.00
N PRO A 45 -4.22 9.39 -9.83
CA PRO A 45 -4.44 9.97 -8.50
C PRO A 45 -5.80 9.62 -7.90
N SER A 46 -6.64 8.85 -8.59
CA SER A 46 -7.91 8.38 -8.04
C SER A 46 -7.75 7.22 -7.03
N VAL A 47 -6.57 6.65 -6.91
CA VAL A 47 -6.28 5.59 -5.93
C VAL A 47 -6.62 6.08 -4.52
N LYS A 48 -7.39 5.27 -3.78
CA LYS A 48 -7.85 5.60 -2.42
C LYS A 48 -7.03 4.91 -1.34
N LEU A 49 -6.42 3.77 -1.66
CA LEU A 49 -5.68 2.96 -0.69
C LEU A 49 -4.43 2.39 -1.34
N ILE A 50 -3.32 2.47 -0.63
CA ILE A 50 -2.07 1.80 -1.02
C ILE A 50 -1.79 0.72 0.03
N VAL A 51 -1.54 -0.51 -0.44
CA VAL A 51 -1.08 -1.63 0.39
C VAL A 51 0.35 -1.92 -0.03
N SER A 52 1.31 -1.66 0.83
CA SER A 52 2.74 -1.71 0.47
C SER A 52 3.57 -2.50 1.46
N ASP A 53 4.56 -3.24 0.95
CA ASP A 53 5.65 -3.74 1.78
C ASP A 53 6.57 -2.58 2.15
N VAL A 54 7.37 -2.76 3.19
CA VAL A 54 8.41 -1.82 3.62
C VAL A 54 9.70 -2.08 2.85
N ASN A 55 10.24 -3.30 2.93
CA ASN A 55 11.54 -3.64 2.36
C ASN A 55 11.45 -4.01 0.89
N MET A 56 11.87 -3.10 0.03
CA MET A 56 11.88 -3.30 -1.42
C MET A 56 13.12 -2.65 -2.01
N PRO A 57 13.64 -3.17 -3.16
CA PRO A 57 14.77 -2.53 -3.82
C PRO A 57 14.36 -1.18 -4.43
N ASN A 58 15.34 -0.38 -4.80
CA ASN A 58 15.21 0.94 -5.41
C ASN A 58 14.59 2.00 -4.48
N MET A 59 13.41 1.76 -3.93
CA MET A 59 12.78 2.63 -2.97
C MET A 59 11.89 1.80 -2.04
N ASP A 60 12.11 1.90 -0.73
CA ASP A 60 11.28 1.19 0.24
C ASP A 60 9.91 1.85 0.43
N GLY A 61 9.00 1.12 1.09
CA GLY A 61 7.62 1.57 1.26
C GLY A 61 7.47 2.80 2.15
N LEU A 62 8.32 2.96 3.15
CA LEU A 62 8.27 4.14 4.02
C LEU A 62 8.76 5.38 3.29
N THR A 63 9.84 5.27 2.53
CA THR A 63 10.32 6.37 1.69
C THR A 63 9.26 6.76 0.66
N MET A 64 8.62 5.76 0.03
CA MET A 64 7.51 6.02 -0.89
C MET A 64 6.41 6.81 -0.19
N ALA A 65 5.98 6.37 0.99
CA ALA A 65 4.92 7.06 1.74
C ALA A 65 5.29 8.51 2.06
N GLU A 66 6.52 8.74 2.50
CA GLU A 66 7.02 10.09 2.77
C GLU A 66 6.98 10.97 1.51
N LYS A 67 7.41 10.43 0.38
CA LYS A 67 7.40 11.16 -0.91
C LYS A 67 5.99 11.42 -1.42
N ILE A 68 5.05 10.50 -1.18
CA ILE A 68 3.65 10.73 -1.51
C ILE A 68 3.13 11.97 -0.78
N ARG A 69 3.45 12.11 0.50
CA ARG A 69 3.01 13.26 1.28
C ARG A 69 3.74 14.55 0.89
N SER A 70 5.05 14.48 0.68
CA SER A 70 5.87 15.69 0.43
C SER A 70 5.94 16.07 -1.03
N ASP A 71 6.30 15.14 -1.92
CA ASP A 71 6.58 15.44 -3.33
C ASP A 71 5.30 15.50 -4.17
N LEU A 72 4.39 14.54 -3.97
CA LEU A 72 3.11 14.54 -4.65
C LEU A 72 2.05 15.37 -3.93
N LYS A 73 2.35 15.80 -2.71
CA LYS A 73 1.44 16.58 -1.85
C LYS A 73 0.07 15.94 -1.70
N ASN A 74 0.05 14.60 -1.70
CA ASN A 74 -1.18 13.84 -1.53
C ASN A 74 -1.31 13.44 -0.06
N ALA A 75 -2.19 14.14 0.66
CA ALA A 75 -2.46 13.90 2.08
C ALA A 75 -3.68 13.01 2.29
N THR A 76 -4.40 12.65 1.24
CA THR A 76 -5.70 12.00 1.35
C THR A 76 -5.67 10.50 1.07
N VAL A 77 -4.72 10.01 0.27
CA VAL A 77 -4.63 8.58 0.01
C VAL A 77 -4.30 7.84 1.32
N ASN A 78 -5.04 6.79 1.59
CA ASN A 78 -4.76 5.94 2.75
C ASN A 78 -3.65 4.96 2.41
N ILE A 79 -2.72 4.77 3.35
CA ILE A 79 -1.58 3.85 3.17
C ILE A 79 -1.57 2.87 4.33
N VAL A 80 -1.48 1.58 4.01
CA VAL A 80 -1.24 0.54 5.01
C VAL A 80 -0.02 -0.26 4.60
N MET A 81 0.76 -0.70 5.59
CA MET A 81 1.90 -1.58 5.35
C MET A 81 1.48 -3.04 5.52
N LEU A 82 1.96 -3.88 4.61
CA LEU A 82 1.83 -5.34 4.69
C LEU A 82 3.25 -5.90 4.54
N THR A 83 3.86 -6.29 5.66
CA THR A 83 5.29 -6.53 5.71
C THR A 83 5.67 -7.52 6.81
N THR A 84 6.86 -8.11 6.72
CA THR A 84 7.46 -8.85 7.83
C THR A 84 8.20 -7.94 8.80
N GLU A 85 8.42 -6.69 8.42
CA GLU A 85 9.09 -5.70 9.27
C GLU A 85 8.16 -5.25 10.40
N SER A 86 8.65 -5.27 11.64
CA SER A 86 7.84 -4.89 12.80
C SER A 86 8.60 -4.03 13.81
N SER A 87 9.73 -3.46 13.42
CA SER A 87 10.56 -2.60 14.26
C SER A 87 9.76 -1.39 14.78
N PRO A 88 9.85 -1.06 16.08
CA PRO A 88 9.21 0.14 16.62
C PRO A 88 9.65 1.43 15.92
N VAL A 89 10.91 1.53 15.51
CA VAL A 89 11.45 2.70 14.80
C VAL A 89 10.75 2.84 13.44
N MET A 90 10.58 1.75 12.71
CA MET A 90 9.91 1.75 11.41
C MET A 90 8.43 2.12 11.55
N LYS A 91 7.76 1.59 12.57
CA LYS A 91 6.35 1.91 12.83
C LYS A 91 6.16 3.37 13.18
N GLU A 92 7.06 3.95 13.96
CA GLU A 92 7.00 5.37 14.32
C GLU A 92 7.20 6.25 13.08
N ARG A 93 8.13 5.87 12.21
CA ARG A 93 8.35 6.56 10.94
C ARG A 93 7.10 6.48 10.05
N GLY A 94 6.44 5.33 10.01
CA GLY A 94 5.18 5.16 9.27
C GLY A 94 4.08 6.03 9.83
N LYS A 95 3.96 6.10 11.14
CA LYS A 95 2.98 6.94 11.81
C LYS A 95 3.17 8.42 11.45
N ALA A 96 4.42 8.87 11.42
CA ALA A 96 4.74 10.25 11.02
C ALA A 96 4.34 10.55 9.57
N ALA A 97 4.36 9.54 8.69
CA ALA A 97 3.91 9.66 7.30
C ALA A 97 2.39 9.45 7.15
N GLY A 98 1.66 9.31 8.24
CA GLY A 98 0.21 9.16 8.22
C GLY A 98 -0.29 7.79 7.79
N ILE A 99 0.50 6.74 8.02
CA ILE A 99 0.10 5.37 7.68
C ILE A 99 -1.03 4.93 8.59
N LYS A 100 -2.08 4.33 8.01
CA LYS A 100 -3.31 3.96 8.71
C LYS A 100 -3.30 2.58 9.34
N GLY A 101 -2.41 1.70 8.90
CA GLY A 101 -2.34 0.34 9.42
C GLY A 101 -1.00 -0.30 9.17
N TRP A 102 -0.67 -1.27 10.01
CA TRP A 102 0.56 -2.05 9.91
C TRP A 102 0.19 -3.51 10.08
N ILE A 103 0.27 -4.26 9.00
CA ILE A 103 -0.15 -5.65 8.94
C ILE A 103 1.10 -6.50 8.77
N VAL A 104 1.28 -7.46 9.67
CA VAL A 104 2.41 -8.38 9.60
C VAL A 104 2.01 -9.56 8.70
N LYS A 105 2.86 -9.87 7.72
CA LYS A 105 2.67 -11.04 6.85
C LYS A 105 2.61 -12.32 7.68
N PRO A 106 1.85 -13.34 7.25
CA PRO A 106 1.23 -13.53 5.94
C PRO A 106 -0.07 -12.75 5.78
N PHE A 107 -0.42 -12.47 4.53
CA PHE A 107 -1.68 -11.79 4.20
C PHE A 107 -2.87 -12.69 4.51
N LYS A 108 -3.81 -12.17 5.29
CA LYS A 108 -5.07 -12.86 5.63
C LYS A 108 -6.21 -11.98 5.19
N GLY A 109 -6.63 -12.16 3.93
CA GLY A 109 -7.59 -11.28 3.29
C GLY A 109 -8.89 -11.13 4.06
N ASP A 110 -9.45 -12.24 4.57
CA ASP A 110 -10.72 -12.20 5.31
C ASP A 110 -10.64 -11.35 6.57
N ALA A 111 -9.46 -11.26 7.19
CA ALA A 111 -9.27 -10.46 8.40
C ALA A 111 -9.21 -8.96 8.11
N VAL A 112 -8.86 -8.54 6.89
CA VAL A 112 -8.61 -7.13 6.56
C VAL A 112 -9.58 -6.53 5.54
N LEU A 113 -10.39 -7.36 4.89
CA LEU A 113 -11.25 -6.91 3.79
C LEU A 113 -12.18 -5.76 4.19
N ALA A 114 -12.84 -5.89 5.33
CA ALA A 114 -13.76 -4.85 5.81
C ALA A 114 -13.04 -3.52 6.06
N SER A 115 -11.83 -3.58 6.64
CA SER A 115 -11.01 -2.39 6.87
C SER A 115 -10.58 -1.75 5.55
N PHE A 116 -10.17 -2.57 4.57
CA PHE A 116 -9.76 -2.06 3.27
C PHE A 116 -10.93 -1.41 2.52
N LYS A 117 -12.10 -2.01 2.55
CA LYS A 117 -13.30 -1.43 1.95
C LYS A 117 -13.63 -0.08 2.59
N LYS A 118 -13.53 0.01 3.89
CA LYS A 118 -13.76 1.27 4.61
C LYS A 118 -12.77 2.35 4.19
N LEU A 119 -11.50 2.00 4.06
CA LEU A 119 -10.45 2.94 3.65
C LEU A 119 -10.58 3.37 2.19
N VAL A 120 -11.19 2.56 1.36
CA VAL A 120 -11.50 2.88 -0.05
C VAL A 120 -12.79 3.71 -0.14
N GLY A 121 -13.67 3.61 0.82
CA GLY A 121 -14.94 4.34 0.83
C GLY A 121 -16.10 3.57 0.20
N VAL A 122 -16.06 2.25 0.27
CA VAL A 122 -17.13 1.39 -0.26
C VAL A 122 -17.76 0.53 0.83
#